data_2ad77dfacab5bb73c926c913351e2dd1
#
_entry.id   2ad77dfacab5bb73c926c913351e2dd1
#
_cell.length_a   1.000
_cell.length_b   1.000
_cell.length_c   1.000
_cell.angle_alpha   90.00
_cell.angle_beta   90.00
_cell.angle_gamma   90.00
#
_symmetry.space_group_name_H-M   'P 1'
#
loop_
_entity.id
_entity.type
_entity.pdbx_description
1 polymer ?
#
loop_
_entity_poly.entity_id
_entity_poly.type
_entity_poly.pdbx_seq_one_letter_code
_entity_poly.pdbx_strand_id
1 'polypeptide(L)'
;ARKEDVWSATRGYPKTAAFYSGRLWLGGTKSKLQSLFASRSGSFFDFYTEEGDADEGIFTTISSRNLTEILDINPDRGLQVFTGGAEFLVQGSTPADIAIVAQTQHGASDLEVKSIDGATLFIDQNGKTLRSYLYNYNEDAYNSTDISVLSSQLINNPKDVAALTGTQSEDSNWVFIINEGGTGAILNTLRSQDINGFTKWIYGDNSTDTPQQLVSISVVGNELYIVSLLASSTSYYWVDRWSFDYLLDAGVKIANQSNATVQLGTNHLDYLTVSVSARPASNPTGDYYTLPSRVVTAGSSGSNGTITLTTTELSAGPLDLQIGLNFVPKIVPMPLNTNSQSIAGQNQMREKKISNMNIRVYKSAGVCIDGNPTSIREFGSGVNSPLGTSFIPKTGIIQDNNGGNGWGVEVVPEITIPDATPFHIQAIEYEVQSS
;
A
#
# COMPACT_ATOMS: atom_id res chain seq x y z
N ALA A 1 -44.09 -31.43 7.72
CA ALA A 1 -42.65 -31.34 7.82
C ALA A 1 -42.29 -29.97 8.38
N ARG A 2 -41.49 -29.89 9.44
CA ARG A 2 -40.96 -28.61 9.95
C ARG A 2 -40.04 -28.04 8.89
N LYS A 3 -40.39 -26.90 8.29
CA LYS A 3 -39.53 -26.22 7.33
C LYS A 3 -38.32 -25.78 8.16
N GLU A 4 -37.14 -26.35 7.90
CA GLU A 4 -35.91 -25.95 8.56
C GLU A 4 -35.43 -24.64 7.94
N ASP A 5 -34.91 -23.73 8.78
CA ASP A 5 -34.34 -22.49 8.31
C ASP A 5 -33.11 -22.78 7.40
N VAL A 6 -33.03 -22.11 6.28
CA VAL A 6 -31.93 -22.26 5.33
C VAL A 6 -30.64 -21.78 5.96
N TRP A 7 -30.70 -20.71 6.73
CA TRP A 7 -29.60 -20.12 7.48
C TRP A 7 -29.83 -20.17 8.97
N SER A 8 -28.85 -20.61 9.71
CA SER A 8 -28.92 -20.71 11.18
C SER A 8 -27.50 -20.81 11.75
N ALA A 9 -27.36 -20.68 13.07
CA ALA A 9 -26.07 -20.87 13.75
C ALA A 9 -25.43 -22.24 13.44
N THR A 10 -26.23 -23.27 13.20
CA THR A 10 -25.73 -24.63 12.86
C THR A 10 -25.40 -24.78 11.38
N ARG A 11 -26.22 -24.19 10.50
CA ARG A 11 -26.08 -24.29 9.04
C ARG A 11 -25.14 -23.22 8.45
N GLY A 12 -24.83 -22.21 9.23
CA GLY A 12 -24.07 -21.04 8.80
C GLY A 12 -24.95 -19.97 8.17
N TYR A 13 -24.40 -18.79 8.13
CA TYR A 13 -24.94 -17.62 7.41
C TYR A 13 -24.11 -17.37 6.16
N PRO A 14 -24.65 -16.64 5.18
CA PRO A 14 -23.89 -16.24 3.99
C PRO A 14 -22.61 -15.48 4.38
N LYS A 15 -21.51 -15.79 3.70
CA LYS A 15 -20.20 -15.17 3.93
C LYS A 15 -20.06 -13.88 3.16
N THR A 16 -20.62 -13.82 1.97
CA THR A 16 -20.52 -12.68 1.06
C THR A 16 -21.89 -12.26 0.54
N ALA A 17 -22.02 -10.97 0.23
CA ALA A 17 -23.23 -10.34 -0.25
C ALA A 17 -22.93 -9.26 -1.28
N ALA A 18 -23.72 -9.20 -2.36
CA ALA A 18 -23.62 -8.12 -3.34
C ALA A 18 -24.98 -7.80 -3.97
N PHE A 19 -25.15 -6.54 -4.37
CA PHE A 19 -26.30 -6.13 -5.18
C PHE A 19 -25.96 -6.21 -6.66
N TYR A 20 -26.69 -7.01 -7.40
CA TYR A 20 -26.53 -7.13 -8.84
C TYR A 20 -27.87 -7.36 -9.53
N SER A 21 -28.10 -6.67 -10.66
CA SER A 21 -29.31 -6.79 -11.48
C SER A 21 -30.63 -6.69 -10.69
N GLY A 22 -30.71 -5.72 -9.75
CA GLY A 22 -31.91 -5.47 -8.94
C GLY A 22 -32.21 -6.51 -7.87
N ARG A 23 -31.26 -7.37 -7.53
CA ARG A 23 -31.36 -8.45 -6.54
C ARG A 23 -30.22 -8.37 -5.52
N LEU A 24 -30.47 -8.83 -4.30
CA LEU A 24 -29.45 -9.11 -3.30
C LEU A 24 -28.96 -10.56 -3.50
N TRP A 25 -27.71 -10.71 -3.83
CA TRP A 25 -27.03 -12.00 -3.98
C TRP A 25 -26.26 -12.34 -2.71
N LEU A 26 -26.35 -13.60 -2.29
CA LEU A 26 -25.71 -14.13 -1.09
C LEU A 26 -25.01 -15.46 -1.45
N GLY A 27 -23.85 -15.72 -0.87
CA GLY A 27 -23.08 -16.95 -1.12
C GLY A 27 -22.25 -17.41 0.07
N GLY A 28 -21.66 -18.61 -0.02
CA GLY A 28 -20.69 -19.12 0.94
C GLY A 28 -21.28 -19.49 2.30
N THR A 29 -22.38 -20.23 2.35
CA THR A 29 -22.91 -20.75 3.62
C THR A 29 -22.25 -22.07 3.99
N LYS A 30 -21.99 -22.32 5.28
CA LYS A 30 -21.36 -23.55 5.78
C LYS A 30 -22.02 -24.83 5.32
N SER A 31 -23.35 -24.88 5.23
CA SER A 31 -24.10 -26.06 4.79
C SER A 31 -24.27 -26.17 3.29
N LYS A 32 -24.03 -25.07 2.56
CA LYS A 32 -24.20 -24.98 1.11
C LYS A 32 -23.08 -24.14 0.50
N LEU A 33 -21.87 -24.68 0.54
CA LEU A 33 -20.62 -23.99 0.22
C LEU A 33 -20.58 -23.38 -1.19
N GLN A 34 -21.22 -24.06 -2.17
CA GLN A 34 -21.21 -23.68 -3.58
C GLN A 34 -22.56 -23.11 -4.07
N SER A 35 -23.45 -22.78 -3.15
CA SER A 35 -24.77 -22.28 -3.53
C SER A 35 -24.85 -20.77 -3.45
N LEU A 36 -25.48 -20.20 -4.45
CA LEU A 36 -25.86 -18.79 -4.54
C LEU A 36 -27.36 -18.65 -4.30
N PHE A 37 -27.72 -17.62 -3.58
CA PHE A 37 -29.09 -17.22 -3.30
C PHE A 37 -29.28 -15.80 -3.82
N ALA A 38 -30.30 -15.55 -4.61
CA ALA A 38 -30.66 -14.19 -4.99
C ALA A 38 -32.08 -13.89 -4.54
N SER A 39 -32.29 -12.67 -4.06
CA SER A 39 -33.61 -12.19 -3.68
C SER A 39 -34.52 -12.02 -4.89
N ARG A 40 -35.83 -11.88 -4.65
CA ARG A 40 -36.78 -11.40 -5.63
C ARG A 40 -36.36 -10.04 -6.17
N SER A 41 -36.61 -9.82 -7.47
CA SER A 41 -36.25 -8.55 -8.11
C SER A 41 -36.97 -7.38 -7.46
N GLY A 42 -36.22 -6.37 -7.02
CA GLY A 42 -36.74 -5.20 -6.30
C GLY A 42 -37.17 -5.44 -4.83
N SER A 43 -37.12 -6.71 -4.34
CA SER A 43 -37.45 -7.05 -2.96
C SER A 43 -36.30 -7.81 -2.30
N PHE A 44 -35.35 -7.08 -1.72
CA PHE A 44 -34.05 -7.61 -1.30
C PHE A 44 -34.06 -8.59 -0.12
N PHE A 45 -35.18 -8.73 0.59
CA PHE A 45 -35.33 -9.64 1.73
C PHE A 45 -36.29 -10.80 1.46
N ASP A 46 -36.82 -10.91 0.21
CA ASP A 46 -37.67 -11.99 -0.22
C ASP A 46 -36.88 -12.98 -1.08
N PHE A 47 -36.71 -14.21 -0.59
CA PHE A 47 -35.98 -15.30 -1.24
C PHE A 47 -36.90 -16.47 -1.64
N TYR A 48 -38.16 -16.18 -1.92
CA TYR A 48 -39.13 -17.17 -2.30
C TYR A 48 -38.89 -17.69 -3.74
N THR A 49 -38.98 -19.01 -3.97
CA THR A 49 -38.54 -19.69 -5.20
C THR A 49 -39.49 -20.77 -5.69
N GLU A 50 -40.81 -20.70 -5.43
CA GLU A 50 -41.71 -21.82 -5.72
C GLU A 50 -42.77 -21.54 -6.81
N GLU A 51 -42.89 -20.31 -7.32
CA GLU A 51 -43.93 -19.93 -8.31
C GLU A 51 -43.46 -20.01 -9.75
N GLY A 52 -42.17 -19.91 -10.01
CA GLY A 52 -41.58 -19.99 -11.36
C GLY A 52 -41.63 -18.68 -12.14
N ASP A 53 -41.93 -17.57 -11.46
CA ASP A 53 -42.03 -16.26 -12.07
C ASP A 53 -40.61 -15.68 -12.37
N ALA A 54 -40.51 -14.84 -13.39
CA ALA A 54 -39.23 -14.26 -13.79
C ALA A 54 -38.61 -13.33 -12.76
N ASP A 55 -39.42 -12.72 -11.88
CA ASP A 55 -38.99 -11.83 -10.82
C ASP A 55 -38.71 -12.53 -9.48
N GLU A 56 -39.01 -13.82 -9.38
CA GLU A 56 -38.88 -14.66 -8.19
C GLU A 56 -37.39 -14.80 -7.74
N GLY A 57 -37.18 -15.21 -6.49
CA GLY A 57 -35.86 -15.52 -5.95
C GLY A 57 -35.12 -16.59 -6.73
N ILE A 58 -33.81 -16.59 -6.74
CA ILE A 58 -32.98 -17.56 -7.42
C ILE A 58 -32.18 -18.36 -6.38
N PHE A 59 -32.28 -19.70 -6.53
CA PHE A 59 -31.41 -20.63 -5.82
C PHE A 59 -30.66 -21.48 -6.83
N THR A 60 -29.35 -21.38 -6.87
CA THR A 60 -28.53 -22.15 -7.82
C THR A 60 -27.25 -22.64 -7.13
N THR A 61 -26.67 -23.71 -7.66
CA THR A 61 -25.43 -24.30 -7.12
C THR A 61 -24.41 -24.44 -8.24
N ILE A 62 -23.19 -24.02 -7.94
CA ILE A 62 -22.07 -24.12 -8.89
C ILE A 62 -21.74 -25.59 -9.11
N SER A 63 -21.73 -26.01 -10.37
CA SER A 63 -21.23 -27.33 -10.77
C SER A 63 -19.74 -27.23 -11.04
N SER A 64 -18.89 -27.58 -10.07
CA SER A 64 -17.45 -27.61 -10.22
C SER A 64 -16.88 -29.00 -9.96
N ARG A 65 -15.66 -29.25 -10.45
CA ARG A 65 -14.95 -30.52 -10.20
C ARG A 65 -14.54 -30.69 -8.74
N ASN A 66 -14.27 -29.58 -8.05
CA ASN A 66 -13.82 -29.56 -6.68
C ASN A 66 -14.88 -28.88 -5.81
N LEU A 67 -15.16 -29.46 -4.65
CA LEU A 67 -16.04 -28.84 -3.67
C LEU A 67 -15.26 -27.74 -2.95
N THR A 68 -15.42 -26.50 -3.40
CA THR A 68 -14.78 -25.32 -2.82
C THR A 68 -15.82 -24.30 -2.40
N GLU A 69 -15.58 -23.60 -1.31
CA GLU A 69 -16.47 -22.59 -0.79
C GLU A 69 -16.48 -21.33 -1.67
N ILE A 70 -17.64 -20.71 -1.81
CA ILE A 70 -17.74 -19.34 -2.33
C ILE A 70 -17.16 -18.41 -1.27
N LEU A 71 -16.11 -17.70 -1.64
CA LEU A 71 -15.38 -16.79 -0.75
C LEU A 71 -15.87 -15.37 -0.91
N ASP A 72 -16.05 -14.93 -2.16
CA ASP A 72 -16.55 -13.59 -2.45
C ASP A 72 -17.34 -13.53 -3.76
N ILE A 73 -18.19 -12.51 -3.88
CA ILE A 73 -18.95 -12.19 -5.09
C ILE A 73 -18.81 -10.70 -5.41
N ASN A 74 -18.50 -10.40 -6.65
CA ASN A 74 -18.26 -9.03 -7.10
C ASN A 74 -19.12 -8.69 -8.32
N PRO A 75 -19.96 -7.65 -8.24
CA PRO A 75 -20.73 -7.16 -9.37
C PRO A 75 -19.84 -6.34 -10.31
N ASP A 76 -19.81 -6.74 -11.58
CA ASP A 76 -19.16 -6.02 -12.66
C ASP A 76 -20.08 -6.09 -13.90
N ARG A 77 -19.60 -6.35 -15.09
CA ARG A 77 -20.43 -6.60 -16.30
C ARG A 77 -21.35 -7.80 -16.12
N GLY A 78 -20.96 -8.78 -15.33
CA GLY A 78 -21.70 -9.90 -14.80
C GLY A 78 -21.40 -10.08 -13.32
N LEU A 79 -22.09 -10.97 -12.65
CA LEU A 79 -21.77 -11.30 -11.27
C LEU A 79 -20.59 -12.27 -11.25
N GLN A 80 -19.43 -11.80 -10.83
CA GLN A 80 -18.24 -12.61 -10.65
C GLN A 80 -18.33 -13.35 -9.32
N VAL A 81 -17.94 -14.63 -9.31
CA VAL A 81 -17.96 -15.49 -8.12
C VAL A 81 -16.58 -16.10 -7.93
N PHE A 82 -15.98 -15.81 -6.79
CA PHE A 82 -14.66 -16.29 -6.42
C PHE A 82 -14.78 -17.43 -5.42
N THR A 83 -14.15 -18.54 -5.76
CA THR A 83 -14.09 -19.72 -4.86
C THR A 83 -12.65 -20.10 -4.56
N GLY A 84 -12.42 -20.94 -3.58
CA GLY A 84 -11.09 -21.44 -3.27
C GLY A 84 -10.42 -22.28 -4.36
N GLY A 85 -11.05 -22.53 -5.50
CA GLY A 85 -10.48 -23.37 -6.56
C GLY A 85 -10.72 -22.89 -7.99
N ALA A 86 -11.61 -21.94 -8.22
CA ALA A 86 -11.92 -21.40 -9.53
C ALA A 86 -12.71 -20.10 -9.43
N GLU A 87 -12.73 -19.35 -10.52
CA GLU A 87 -13.50 -18.13 -10.72
C GLU A 87 -14.61 -18.38 -11.75
N PHE A 88 -15.81 -17.92 -11.42
CA PHE A 88 -17.00 -18.12 -12.22
C PHE A 88 -17.66 -16.79 -12.58
N LEU A 89 -18.39 -16.80 -13.68
CA LEU A 89 -19.28 -15.73 -14.08
C LEU A 89 -20.73 -16.22 -14.06
N VAL A 90 -21.58 -15.49 -13.37
CA VAL A 90 -23.04 -15.70 -13.43
C VAL A 90 -23.59 -14.86 -14.57
N GLN A 91 -24.25 -15.50 -15.51
CA GLN A 91 -24.94 -14.91 -16.63
C GLN A 91 -26.45 -15.13 -16.50
N GLY A 92 -27.24 -14.24 -17.08
CA GLY A 92 -28.69 -14.26 -16.92
C GLY A 92 -29.18 -13.42 -15.74
N SER A 93 -30.47 -13.22 -15.66
CA SER A 93 -31.12 -12.38 -14.65
C SER A 93 -32.41 -12.98 -14.08
N THR A 94 -32.91 -14.05 -14.66
CA THR A 94 -34.14 -14.74 -14.26
C THR A 94 -33.84 -16.18 -13.81
N PRO A 95 -34.72 -16.81 -13.01
CA PRO A 95 -34.53 -18.21 -12.59
C PRO A 95 -34.38 -19.19 -13.75
N ALA A 96 -34.97 -18.89 -14.91
CA ALA A 96 -34.96 -19.76 -16.07
C ALA A 96 -33.70 -19.65 -16.95
N ASP A 97 -33.03 -18.50 -16.94
CA ASP A 97 -31.88 -18.21 -17.83
C ASP A 97 -30.53 -18.13 -17.09
N ILE A 98 -30.52 -18.33 -15.77
CA ILE A 98 -29.32 -18.27 -15.00
C ILE A 98 -28.32 -19.37 -15.36
N ALA A 99 -27.11 -18.98 -15.73
CA ALA A 99 -26.01 -19.88 -16.03
C ALA A 99 -24.76 -19.46 -15.27
N ILE A 100 -24.06 -20.44 -14.72
CA ILE A 100 -22.78 -20.21 -14.03
C ILE A 100 -21.68 -20.86 -14.85
N VAL A 101 -20.81 -20.05 -15.39
CA VAL A 101 -19.74 -20.47 -16.31
C VAL A 101 -18.38 -20.27 -15.65
N ALA A 102 -17.59 -21.36 -15.59
CA ALA A 102 -16.21 -21.26 -15.12
C ALA A 102 -15.37 -20.46 -16.13
N GLN A 103 -14.60 -19.52 -15.63
CA GLN A 103 -13.72 -18.65 -16.42
C GLN A 103 -12.26 -19.07 -16.24
N THR A 104 -11.77 -19.10 -15.01
CA THR A 104 -10.39 -19.46 -14.67
C THR A 104 -10.36 -20.45 -13.49
N GLN A 105 -9.20 -21.08 -13.25
CA GLN A 105 -9.04 -22.14 -12.25
C GLN A 105 -7.84 -21.86 -11.33
N HIS A 106 -7.71 -20.62 -10.88
CA HIS A 106 -6.63 -20.26 -9.96
C HIS A 106 -7.05 -20.40 -8.49
N GLY A 107 -8.32 -20.11 -8.20
CA GLY A 107 -8.85 -20.03 -6.85
C GLY A 107 -8.42 -18.75 -6.13
N ALA A 108 -9.30 -18.22 -5.32
CA ALA A 108 -9.06 -17.05 -4.49
C ALA A 108 -8.71 -17.44 -3.04
N SER A 109 -8.03 -16.57 -2.34
CA SER A 109 -7.90 -16.62 -0.89
C SER A 109 -9.13 -16.05 -0.20
N ASP A 110 -9.25 -16.26 1.10
CA ASP A 110 -10.35 -15.76 1.92
C ASP A 110 -10.20 -14.26 2.24
N LEU A 111 -10.18 -13.45 1.18
CA LEU A 111 -10.07 -11.99 1.24
C LEU A 111 -11.06 -11.36 0.29
N GLU A 112 -11.53 -10.17 0.66
CA GLU A 112 -12.42 -9.39 -0.19
C GLU A 112 -11.71 -8.99 -1.50
N VAL A 113 -12.35 -9.25 -2.62
CA VAL A 113 -11.85 -8.81 -3.92
C VAL A 113 -12.07 -7.30 -4.10
N LYS A 114 -11.19 -6.65 -4.84
CA LYS A 114 -11.28 -5.19 -5.05
C LYS A 114 -11.39 -4.86 -6.53
N SER A 115 -12.38 -4.07 -6.88
CA SER A 115 -12.53 -3.55 -8.23
C SER A 115 -11.79 -2.23 -8.37
N ILE A 116 -10.87 -2.14 -9.34
CA ILE A 116 -10.09 -0.96 -9.62
C ILE A 116 -9.82 -0.85 -11.11
N ASP A 117 -10.05 0.31 -11.68
CA ASP A 117 -9.77 0.62 -13.09
C ASP A 117 -10.35 -0.41 -14.08
N GLY A 118 -11.57 -0.88 -13.80
CA GLY A 118 -12.29 -1.86 -14.63
C GLY A 118 -11.75 -3.30 -14.56
N ALA A 119 -10.85 -3.59 -13.64
CA ALA A 119 -10.40 -4.94 -13.34
C ALA A 119 -10.77 -5.32 -11.91
N THR A 120 -11.01 -6.59 -11.65
CA THR A 120 -11.16 -7.12 -10.30
C THR A 120 -9.84 -7.73 -9.85
N LEU A 121 -9.34 -7.27 -8.72
CA LEU A 121 -8.10 -7.75 -8.12
C LEU A 121 -8.42 -8.74 -7.00
N PHE A 122 -7.74 -9.87 -7.00
CA PHE A 122 -7.87 -10.86 -5.95
C PHE A 122 -6.52 -11.53 -5.63
N ILE A 123 -6.38 -11.98 -4.40
CA ILE A 123 -5.23 -12.81 -4.00
C ILE A 123 -5.56 -14.26 -4.31
N ASP A 124 -4.64 -14.97 -4.94
CA ASP A 124 -4.84 -16.38 -5.24
C ASP A 124 -4.86 -17.26 -3.97
N GLN A 125 -5.31 -18.50 -4.12
CA GLN A 125 -5.44 -19.46 -3.01
C GLN A 125 -4.11 -19.73 -2.26
N ASN A 126 -2.96 -19.49 -2.90
CA ASN A 126 -1.64 -19.71 -2.30
C ASN A 126 -1.22 -18.54 -1.38
N GLY A 127 -1.95 -17.42 -1.38
CA GLY A 127 -1.64 -16.25 -0.59
C GLY A 127 -0.34 -15.54 -0.96
N LYS A 128 0.13 -15.67 -2.21
CA LYS A 128 1.42 -15.11 -2.67
C LYS A 128 1.34 -14.32 -3.97
N THR A 129 0.19 -14.35 -4.62
CA THR A 129 0.02 -13.74 -5.94
C THR A 129 -1.19 -12.85 -5.97
N LEU A 130 -1.01 -11.61 -6.43
CA LEU A 130 -2.10 -10.70 -6.74
C LEU A 130 -2.45 -10.85 -8.22
N ARG A 131 -3.69 -11.21 -8.49
CA ARG A 131 -4.20 -11.40 -9.84
C ARG A 131 -5.15 -10.30 -10.25
N SER A 132 -5.04 -9.90 -11.51
CA SER A 132 -5.99 -9.01 -12.19
C SER A 132 -6.93 -9.83 -13.04
N TYR A 133 -8.21 -9.81 -12.71
CA TYR A 133 -9.27 -10.52 -13.40
C TYR A 133 -10.06 -9.55 -14.29
N LEU A 134 -9.97 -9.76 -15.58
CA LEU A 134 -10.41 -8.82 -16.57
C LEU A 134 -11.11 -9.52 -17.73
N TYR A 135 -12.20 -8.93 -18.21
CA TYR A 135 -12.88 -9.38 -19.42
C TYR A 135 -12.04 -9.12 -20.67
N ASN A 136 -11.80 -10.18 -21.43
CA ASN A 136 -11.12 -10.13 -22.73
C ASN A 136 -12.17 -10.28 -23.84
N TYR A 137 -12.39 -9.21 -24.59
CA TYR A 137 -13.38 -9.18 -25.66
C TYR A 137 -13.07 -10.17 -26.78
N ASN A 138 -11.79 -10.44 -27.08
CA ASN A 138 -11.42 -11.34 -28.17
C ASN A 138 -11.72 -12.82 -27.84
N GLU A 139 -11.72 -13.17 -26.57
CA GLU A 139 -11.95 -14.54 -26.09
C GLU A 139 -13.37 -14.72 -25.53
N ASP A 140 -14.14 -13.63 -25.44
CA ASP A 140 -15.46 -13.58 -24.79
C ASP A 140 -15.45 -14.23 -23.40
N ALA A 141 -14.38 -14.03 -22.67
CA ALA A 141 -14.13 -14.62 -21.37
C ALA A 141 -13.36 -13.68 -20.44
N TYR A 142 -13.44 -13.94 -19.14
CA TYR A 142 -12.57 -13.29 -18.18
C TYR A 142 -11.25 -14.04 -18.07
N ASN A 143 -10.15 -13.29 -18.12
CA ASN A 143 -8.81 -13.81 -17.96
C ASN A 143 -8.21 -13.33 -16.64
N SER A 144 -7.41 -14.18 -16.02
CA SER A 144 -6.69 -13.88 -14.78
C SER A 144 -5.20 -13.78 -15.06
N THR A 145 -4.64 -12.61 -14.88
CA THR A 145 -3.20 -12.33 -15.08
C THR A 145 -2.52 -12.05 -13.76
N ASP A 146 -1.37 -12.67 -13.52
CA ASP A 146 -0.52 -12.35 -12.38
C ASP A 146 0.18 -11.01 -12.61
N ILE A 147 -0.14 -10.00 -11.80
CA ILE A 147 0.47 -8.67 -11.84
C ILE A 147 1.60 -8.51 -10.83
N SER A 148 1.79 -9.48 -9.96
CA SER A 148 2.82 -9.49 -8.90
C SER A 148 4.03 -10.36 -9.23
N VAL A 149 4.15 -10.89 -10.45
CA VAL A 149 5.17 -11.87 -10.83
C VAL A 149 6.61 -11.46 -10.48
N LEU A 150 6.96 -10.18 -10.63
CA LEU A 150 8.28 -9.63 -10.29
C LEU A 150 8.42 -9.24 -8.81
N SER A 151 7.36 -9.32 -8.03
CA SER A 151 7.28 -8.81 -6.66
C SER A 151 6.58 -9.77 -5.69
N SER A 152 6.48 -11.04 -6.07
CA SER A 152 5.76 -12.07 -5.29
C SER A 152 6.32 -12.26 -3.87
N GLN A 153 7.59 -11.93 -3.64
CA GLN A 153 8.22 -11.95 -2.31
C GLN A 153 7.64 -10.91 -1.33
N LEU A 154 6.92 -9.90 -1.83
CA LEU A 154 6.28 -8.86 -1.01
C LEU A 154 4.91 -9.28 -0.48
N ILE A 155 4.30 -10.32 -1.07
CA ILE A 155 2.99 -10.83 -0.71
C ILE A 155 3.18 -12.16 0.04
N ASN A 156 2.77 -12.22 1.29
CA ASN A 156 2.91 -13.41 2.11
C ASN A 156 1.74 -13.61 3.06
N ASN A 157 0.82 -14.49 2.69
CA ASN A 157 -0.41 -14.76 3.42
C ASN A 157 -1.12 -13.47 3.88
N PRO A 158 -1.64 -12.67 2.94
CA PRO A 158 -2.31 -11.42 3.28
C PRO A 158 -3.51 -11.66 4.19
N LYS A 159 -3.73 -10.70 5.10
CA LYS A 159 -4.89 -10.67 5.99
C LYS A 159 -5.93 -9.66 5.57
N ASP A 160 -5.50 -8.61 4.89
CA ASP A 160 -6.39 -7.53 4.50
C ASP A 160 -5.90 -6.84 3.23
N VAL A 161 -6.83 -6.37 2.42
CA VAL A 161 -6.57 -5.69 1.15
C VAL A 161 -7.54 -4.51 1.01
N ALA A 162 -7.01 -3.33 0.70
CA ALA A 162 -7.81 -2.17 0.39
C ALA A 162 -7.36 -1.53 -0.92
N ALA A 163 -8.30 -0.93 -1.64
CA ALA A 163 -8.05 -0.23 -2.89
C ALA A 163 -8.47 1.24 -2.76
N LEU A 164 -7.58 2.14 -3.12
CA LEU A 164 -7.82 3.58 -3.16
C LEU A 164 -7.71 4.05 -4.60
N THR A 165 -8.80 4.58 -5.12
CA THR A 165 -8.84 5.12 -6.48
C THR A 165 -8.31 6.55 -6.50
N GLY A 166 -7.52 6.91 -7.51
CA GLY A 166 -7.09 8.28 -7.71
C GLY A 166 -8.28 9.23 -7.88
N THR A 167 -8.14 10.45 -7.38
CA THR A 167 -9.20 11.46 -7.42
C THR A 167 -9.31 12.18 -8.75
N GLN A 168 -8.25 12.13 -9.55
CA GLN A 168 -8.16 12.75 -10.87
C GLN A 168 -7.79 11.70 -11.92
N SER A 169 -8.12 11.98 -13.17
CA SER A 169 -7.84 11.05 -14.28
C SER A 169 -6.34 10.77 -14.51
N GLU A 170 -5.47 11.59 -13.96
CA GLU A 170 -4.01 11.45 -14.05
C GLU A 170 -3.39 10.84 -12.78
N ASP A 171 -4.20 10.67 -11.72
CA ASP A 171 -3.76 10.03 -10.49
C ASP A 171 -3.73 8.52 -10.67
N SER A 172 -2.64 7.91 -10.25
CA SER A 172 -2.56 6.45 -10.18
C SER A 172 -3.45 5.90 -9.06
N ASN A 173 -3.85 4.65 -9.23
CA ASN A 173 -4.59 3.92 -8.22
C ASN A 173 -3.63 3.20 -7.29
N TRP A 174 -4.07 2.98 -6.05
CA TRP A 174 -3.28 2.34 -5.01
C TRP A 174 -3.99 1.11 -4.46
N VAL A 175 -3.26 0.01 -4.32
CA VAL A 175 -3.74 -1.19 -3.63
C VAL A 175 -2.80 -1.48 -2.47
N PHE A 176 -3.37 -1.57 -1.29
CA PHE A 176 -2.67 -1.82 -0.05
C PHE A 176 -2.93 -3.25 0.39
N ILE A 177 -1.89 -3.96 0.71
CA ILE A 177 -1.94 -5.36 1.13
C ILE A 177 -1.25 -5.47 2.48
N ILE A 178 -1.92 -6.01 3.48
CA ILE A 178 -1.33 -6.30 4.79
C ILE A 178 -1.08 -7.80 4.89
N ASN A 179 0.15 -8.18 5.16
CA ASN A 179 0.57 -9.56 5.36
C ASN A 179 0.38 -10.03 6.81
N GLU A 180 0.35 -11.34 7.01
CA GLU A 180 0.20 -11.96 8.34
C GLU A 180 1.25 -11.52 9.35
N GLY A 181 2.48 -11.23 8.90
CA GLY A 181 3.58 -10.76 9.75
C GLY A 181 3.52 -9.28 10.15
N GLY A 182 2.44 -8.55 9.81
CA GLY A 182 2.31 -7.11 10.12
C GLY A 182 3.10 -6.18 9.20
N THR A 183 3.73 -6.71 8.16
CA THR A 183 4.30 -5.94 7.05
C THR A 183 3.27 -5.82 5.94
N GLY A 184 3.47 -4.89 5.02
CA GLY A 184 2.58 -4.72 3.89
C GLY A 184 3.31 -4.64 2.56
N ALA A 185 2.51 -4.61 1.51
CA ALA A 185 2.92 -4.23 0.17
C ALA A 185 1.95 -3.18 -0.38
N ILE A 186 2.47 -2.24 -1.13
CA ILE A 186 1.68 -1.23 -1.82
C ILE A 186 1.90 -1.41 -3.31
N LEU A 187 0.82 -1.58 -4.05
CA LEU A 187 0.82 -1.52 -5.50
C LEU A 187 0.34 -0.14 -5.93
N ASN A 188 1.15 0.53 -6.72
CA ASN A 188 0.73 1.68 -7.50
C ASN A 188 0.45 1.21 -8.92
N THR A 189 -0.75 1.45 -9.42
CA THR A 189 -1.15 1.00 -10.76
C THR A 189 -1.83 2.10 -11.55
N LEU A 190 -1.41 2.24 -12.80
CA LEU A 190 -2.06 3.07 -13.81
C LEU A 190 -2.14 2.26 -15.10
N ARG A 191 -3.27 1.58 -15.25
CA ARG A 191 -3.47 0.59 -16.30
C ARG A 191 -3.42 1.20 -17.71
N SER A 192 -3.89 2.42 -17.89
CA SER A 192 -3.83 3.13 -19.17
C SER A 192 -2.41 3.32 -19.71
N GLN A 193 -1.41 3.20 -18.85
CA GLN A 193 0.02 3.34 -19.17
C GLN A 193 0.83 2.06 -18.86
N ASP A 194 0.17 0.93 -18.58
CA ASP A 194 0.81 -0.35 -18.20
C ASP A 194 1.77 -0.24 -17.00
N ILE A 195 1.50 0.70 -16.10
CA ILE A 195 2.33 0.89 -14.91
C ILE A 195 1.81 0.00 -13.77
N ASN A 196 2.69 -0.85 -13.24
CA ASN A 196 2.47 -1.64 -12.03
C ASN A 196 3.74 -1.60 -11.19
N GLY A 197 3.75 -0.81 -10.14
CA GLY A 197 4.88 -0.64 -9.23
C GLY A 197 4.57 -1.16 -7.83
N PHE A 198 5.29 -2.19 -7.38
CA PHE A 198 5.16 -2.71 -6.02
C PHE A 198 6.23 -2.13 -5.12
N THR A 199 5.84 -1.77 -3.90
CA THR A 199 6.74 -1.29 -2.85
C THR A 199 6.48 -2.06 -1.57
N LYS A 200 7.55 -2.45 -0.86
CA LYS A 200 7.44 -2.99 0.48
C LYS A 200 6.96 -1.88 1.43
N TRP A 201 6.00 -2.20 2.26
CA TRP A 201 5.48 -1.29 3.26
C TRP A 201 5.83 -1.79 4.66
N ILE A 202 6.59 -0.98 5.38
CA ILE A 202 6.97 -1.20 6.77
C ILE A 202 6.44 0.00 7.54
N TYR A 203 5.76 -0.25 8.65
CA TYR A 203 5.22 0.80 9.50
C TYR A 203 6.20 1.12 10.62
N GLY A 204 6.64 2.37 10.70
CA GLY A 204 7.65 2.81 11.64
C GLY A 204 9.05 2.22 11.40
N ASP A 205 9.98 2.51 12.30
CA ASP A 205 11.34 1.97 12.25
C ASP A 205 11.40 0.58 12.90
N ASN A 206 11.69 -0.44 12.10
CA ASN A 206 11.88 -1.82 12.56
C ASN A 206 13.23 -2.03 13.34
N SER A 207 13.96 -0.98 13.64
CA SER A 207 15.25 -1.06 14.32
C SER A 207 15.14 -1.33 15.82
N THR A 208 13.95 -1.29 16.40
CA THR A 208 13.71 -1.56 17.81
C THR A 208 13.24 -3.00 18.04
N ASP A 209 13.54 -3.57 19.20
CA ASP A 209 13.15 -4.94 19.61
C ASP A 209 11.62 -5.15 19.68
N THR A 210 10.83 -4.13 19.42
CA THR A 210 9.36 -4.16 19.41
C THR A 210 8.85 -3.76 18.04
N PRO A 211 8.53 -4.73 17.15
CA PRO A 211 8.07 -4.43 15.80
C PRO A 211 6.70 -3.74 15.83
N GLN A 212 6.62 -2.62 15.14
CA GLN A 212 5.34 -2.00 14.81
C GLN A 212 4.67 -2.86 13.74
N GLN A 213 3.36 -3.06 13.85
CA GLN A 213 2.63 -3.97 12.94
C GLN A 213 1.42 -3.30 12.32
N LEU A 214 1.25 -3.50 11.04
CA LEU A 214 -0.02 -3.25 10.35
C LEU A 214 -0.99 -4.38 10.67
N VAL A 215 -2.21 -4.05 11.03
CA VAL A 215 -3.22 -5.02 11.48
C VAL A 215 -4.37 -5.14 10.52
N SER A 216 -4.96 -4.02 10.12
CA SER A 216 -6.09 -3.96 9.19
C SER A 216 -6.14 -2.61 8.47
N ILE A 217 -6.78 -2.57 7.32
CA ILE A 217 -6.95 -1.37 6.49
C ILE A 217 -8.37 -1.28 5.94
N SER A 218 -8.84 -0.06 5.78
CA SER A 218 -10.12 0.20 5.13
C SER A 218 -10.09 1.54 4.40
N VAL A 219 -10.79 1.61 3.27
CA VAL A 219 -11.01 2.85 2.54
C VAL A 219 -12.45 3.29 2.76
N VAL A 220 -12.61 4.51 3.24
CA VAL A 220 -13.92 5.14 3.44
C VAL A 220 -13.97 6.42 2.61
N GLY A 221 -14.80 6.44 1.59
CA GLY A 221 -14.80 7.50 0.59
C GLY A 221 -13.49 7.48 -0.19
N ASN A 222 -12.65 8.50 -0.01
CA ASN A 222 -11.33 8.61 -0.64
C ASN A 222 -10.19 8.71 0.39
N GLU A 223 -10.42 8.25 1.59
CA GLU A 223 -9.45 8.26 2.68
C GLU A 223 -9.13 6.83 3.11
N LEU A 224 -7.84 6.51 3.25
CA LEU A 224 -7.35 5.24 3.77
C LEU A 224 -7.17 5.34 5.28
N TYR A 225 -7.80 4.43 5.99
CA TYR A 225 -7.64 4.22 7.43
C TYR A 225 -6.87 2.93 7.70
N ILE A 226 -5.93 3.02 8.63
CA ILE A 226 -4.99 1.95 8.96
C ILE A 226 -5.14 1.65 10.44
N VAL A 227 -5.30 0.40 10.79
CA VAL A 227 -5.16 -0.06 12.18
C VAL A 227 -3.74 -0.57 12.35
N SER A 228 -3.02 0.05 13.26
CA SER A 228 -1.65 -0.31 13.60
C SER A 228 -1.53 -0.77 15.05
N LEU A 229 -0.62 -1.70 15.32
CA LEU A 229 -0.21 -2.09 16.66
C LEU A 229 1.12 -1.42 16.96
N LEU A 230 1.11 -0.45 17.85
CA LEU A 230 2.31 0.18 18.35
C LEU A 230 2.74 -0.53 19.65
N ALA A 231 3.86 -1.23 19.57
CA ALA A 231 4.44 -1.89 20.73
C ALA A 231 5.32 -0.89 21.47
N SER A 232 4.79 -0.35 22.54
CA SER A 232 5.52 0.43 23.55
C SER A 232 5.56 -0.38 24.86
N SER A 233 5.75 0.25 26.01
CA SER A 233 5.63 -0.43 27.31
C SER A 233 4.26 -1.10 27.53
N THR A 234 3.26 -0.67 26.80
CA THR A 234 1.91 -1.28 26.70
C THR A 234 1.48 -1.27 25.24
N SER A 235 1.14 -2.45 24.69
CA SER A 235 0.69 -2.56 23.30
C SER A 235 -0.73 -2.01 23.12
N TYR A 236 -0.92 -1.09 22.22
CA TYR A 236 -2.19 -0.50 21.87
C TYR A 236 -2.46 -0.60 20.38
N TYR A 237 -3.74 -0.76 20.02
CA TYR A 237 -4.20 -0.59 18.64
C TYR A 237 -4.58 0.86 18.42
N TRP A 238 -4.09 1.42 17.32
CA TRP A 238 -4.38 2.78 16.90
C TRP A 238 -5.01 2.78 15.52
N VAL A 239 -5.83 3.79 15.27
CA VAL A 239 -6.42 4.03 13.96
C VAL A 239 -5.79 5.30 13.41
N ASP A 240 -5.05 5.13 12.34
CA ASP A 240 -4.36 6.21 11.63
C ASP A 240 -5.06 6.49 10.31
N ARG A 241 -5.04 7.73 9.87
CA ARG A 241 -5.45 8.13 8.54
C ARG A 241 -4.22 8.40 7.69
N TRP A 242 -4.12 7.78 6.54
CA TRP A 242 -3.04 8.06 5.61
C TRP A 242 -3.21 9.43 4.95
N SER A 243 -2.12 10.19 4.87
CA SER A 243 -2.07 11.48 4.21
C SER A 243 -0.67 11.72 3.64
N PHE A 244 -0.60 12.19 2.41
CA PHE A 244 0.65 12.59 1.76
C PHE A 244 1.30 13.85 2.38
N ASP A 245 0.58 14.56 3.25
CA ASP A 245 1.09 15.73 3.96
C ASP A 245 1.98 15.39 5.15
N TYR A 246 2.04 14.12 5.55
CA TYR A 246 2.87 13.65 6.64
C TYR A 246 4.09 12.91 6.11
N LEU A 247 5.25 13.23 6.71
CA LEU A 247 6.54 12.61 6.38
C LEU A 247 6.94 11.54 7.40
N LEU A 248 6.07 11.23 8.35
CA LEU A 248 6.31 10.35 9.49
C LEU A 248 5.09 9.47 9.73
N ASP A 249 5.33 8.23 10.15
CA ASP A 249 4.28 7.31 10.56
C ASP A 249 3.79 7.64 11.98
N ALA A 250 2.54 7.30 12.31
CA ALA A 250 1.88 7.66 13.58
C ALA A 250 2.00 9.15 13.93
N GLY A 251 2.01 10.00 12.91
CA GLY A 251 2.40 11.39 13.01
C GLY A 251 1.37 12.29 13.70
N VAL A 252 1.87 13.21 14.55
CA VAL A 252 1.10 14.28 15.17
C VAL A 252 1.59 15.62 14.63
N LYS A 253 0.65 16.51 14.23
CA LYS A 253 0.96 17.89 13.88
C LYS A 253 0.67 18.81 15.04
N ILE A 254 1.61 19.69 15.36
CA ILE A 254 1.49 20.71 16.39
C ILE A 254 1.84 22.05 15.76
N ALA A 255 0.88 22.95 15.74
CA ALA A 255 1.06 24.27 15.14
C ALA A 255 1.53 25.30 16.17
N ASN A 256 2.33 26.25 15.70
CA ASN A 256 2.72 27.45 16.43
C ASN A 256 3.34 27.18 17.83
N GLN A 257 4.22 26.17 17.91
CA GLN A 257 4.89 25.80 19.15
C GLN A 257 5.95 26.82 19.53
N SER A 258 5.77 27.49 20.66
CA SER A 258 6.71 28.49 21.19
C SER A 258 7.40 28.06 22.48
N ASN A 259 6.89 27.04 23.17
CA ASN A 259 7.45 26.54 24.43
C ASN A 259 8.44 25.40 24.18
N ALA A 260 9.46 25.30 25.03
CA ALA A 260 10.45 24.22 24.99
C ALA A 260 9.78 22.84 25.20
N THR A 261 8.82 22.72 26.10
CA THR A 261 8.07 21.49 26.32
C THR A 261 6.90 21.44 25.33
N VAL A 262 6.89 20.40 24.50
CA VAL A 262 5.87 20.12 23.49
C VAL A 262 4.97 19.02 24.00
N GLN A 263 3.68 19.29 24.12
CA GLN A 263 2.67 18.30 24.48
C GLN A 263 2.14 17.63 23.21
N LEU A 264 2.26 16.29 23.12
CA LEU A 264 1.84 15.56 21.93
C LEU A 264 0.31 15.44 21.78
N GLY A 265 -0.45 15.68 22.83
CA GLY A 265 -1.90 15.53 22.82
C GLY A 265 -2.38 14.07 22.88
N THR A 266 -1.45 13.12 22.83
CA THR A 266 -1.70 11.67 22.82
C THR A 266 -0.58 10.93 23.58
N ASN A 267 -0.80 9.65 23.89
CA ASN A 267 0.16 8.79 24.57
C ASN A 267 0.67 7.61 23.71
N HIS A 268 0.28 7.54 22.42
CA HIS A 268 0.64 6.41 21.55
C HIS A 268 2.14 6.33 21.23
N LEU A 269 2.85 7.43 21.34
CA LEU A 269 4.30 7.52 21.11
C LEU A 269 5.13 7.45 22.40
N ASP A 270 4.51 7.24 23.55
CA ASP A 270 5.21 7.19 24.83
C ASP A 270 6.35 6.16 24.83
N TYR A 271 7.51 6.55 25.33
CA TYR A 271 8.75 5.76 25.38
C TYR A 271 9.37 5.44 24.03
N LEU A 272 8.75 5.83 22.90
CA LEU A 272 9.31 5.60 21.58
C LEU A 272 10.29 6.73 21.21
N THR A 273 11.27 6.37 20.38
CA THR A 273 12.14 7.37 19.72
C THR A 273 11.39 7.91 18.50
N VAL A 274 11.17 9.21 18.48
CA VAL A 274 10.45 9.90 17.41
C VAL A 274 11.39 10.81 16.63
N SER A 275 11.13 10.93 15.35
CA SER A 275 11.70 12.00 14.54
C SER A 275 10.81 13.23 14.60
N VAL A 276 11.44 14.38 14.50
CA VAL A 276 10.78 15.68 14.57
C VAL A 276 11.12 16.47 13.31
N SER A 277 10.10 16.80 12.54
CA SER A 277 10.22 17.73 11.42
C SER A 277 9.59 19.06 11.80
N ALA A 278 10.27 20.15 11.49
CA ALA A 278 9.86 21.49 11.87
C ALA A 278 9.85 22.45 10.68
N ARG A 279 9.01 23.44 10.73
CA ARG A 279 9.08 24.63 9.87
C ARG A 279 8.73 25.87 10.67
N PRO A 280 9.20 27.07 10.26
CA PRO A 280 8.78 28.33 10.91
C PRO A 280 7.26 28.51 10.77
N ALA A 281 6.56 28.77 11.85
CA ALA A 281 5.12 29.06 11.83
C ALA A 281 4.78 30.33 11.02
N SER A 282 5.75 31.25 10.89
CA SER A 282 5.64 32.42 10.02
C SER A 282 5.63 32.10 8.52
N ASN A 283 6.01 30.89 8.13
CA ASN A 283 6.01 30.41 6.74
C ASN A 283 5.23 29.10 6.60
N PRO A 284 3.88 29.14 6.63
CA PRO A 284 3.04 27.95 6.65
C PRO A 284 3.05 27.16 5.33
N THR A 285 3.58 27.72 4.26
CA THR A 285 3.77 27.05 2.96
C THR A 285 5.22 26.57 2.75
N GLY A 286 6.12 26.86 3.71
CA GLY A 286 7.51 26.43 3.65
C GLY A 286 7.68 24.93 3.91
N ASP A 287 8.79 24.41 3.43
CA ASP A 287 9.13 23.01 3.61
C ASP A 287 9.62 22.71 5.03
N TYR A 288 9.37 21.48 5.45
CA TYR A 288 9.85 20.96 6.74
C TYR A 288 11.34 20.61 6.67
N TYR A 289 12.07 20.85 7.75
CA TYR A 289 13.44 20.41 8.00
C TYR A 289 13.50 19.51 9.23
N THR A 290 14.46 18.62 9.29
CA THR A 290 14.58 17.64 10.37
C THR A 290 15.29 18.24 11.57
N LEU A 291 14.74 18.02 12.76
CA LEU A 291 15.39 18.23 14.05
C LEU A 291 15.94 16.89 14.57
N PRO A 292 16.86 16.90 15.53
CA PRO A 292 17.34 15.67 16.16
C PRO A 292 16.20 14.82 16.72
N SER A 293 16.28 13.50 16.54
CA SER A 293 15.32 12.55 17.11
C SER A 293 15.34 12.60 18.64
N ARG A 294 14.19 12.27 19.25
CA ARG A 294 13.99 12.35 20.71
C ARG A 294 13.17 11.17 21.21
N VAL A 295 13.42 10.80 22.47
CA VAL A 295 12.55 9.85 23.16
C VAL A 295 11.38 10.61 23.78
N VAL A 296 10.17 10.13 23.56
CA VAL A 296 8.98 10.71 24.18
C VAL A 296 8.96 10.35 25.65
N THR A 297 8.90 11.37 26.50
CA THR A 297 8.68 11.19 27.93
C THR A 297 7.20 10.98 28.18
N ALA A 298 6.83 9.82 28.71
CA ALA A 298 5.45 9.51 29.04
C ALA A 298 4.89 10.50 30.07
N GLY A 299 3.65 10.89 29.88
CA GLY A 299 2.92 11.66 30.87
C GLY A 299 2.63 10.83 32.13
N SER A 300 2.51 11.47 33.27
CA SER A 300 1.93 10.81 34.45
C SER A 300 0.48 10.41 34.15
N SER A 301 -0.06 9.42 34.86
CA SER A 301 -1.40 8.83 34.63
C SER A 301 -2.45 9.85 34.19
N GLY A 302 -2.88 9.75 32.91
CA GLY A 302 -3.85 10.66 32.28
C GLY A 302 -3.26 11.89 31.60
N SER A 303 -1.93 12.07 31.57
CA SER A 303 -1.24 13.13 30.83
C SER A 303 -0.67 12.60 29.54
N ASN A 304 -0.60 13.47 28.53
CA ASN A 304 -0.05 13.15 27.21
C ASN A 304 1.48 13.08 27.22
N GLY A 305 2.07 12.34 26.30
CA GLY A 305 3.50 12.29 26.09
C GLY A 305 4.08 13.66 25.76
N THR A 306 5.35 13.87 26.10
CA THR A 306 6.06 15.14 25.87
C THR A 306 7.44 14.94 25.25
N ILE A 307 7.85 15.90 24.43
CA ILE A 307 9.26 16.07 24.03
C ILE A 307 9.75 17.47 24.39
N THR A 308 11.06 17.66 24.42
CA THR A 308 11.65 18.95 24.74
C THR A 308 12.46 19.50 23.58
N LEU A 309 12.15 20.72 23.14
CA LEU A 309 12.94 21.50 22.19
C LEU A 309 14.02 22.31 22.92
N THR A 310 15.14 22.54 22.25
CA THR A 310 16.20 23.39 22.77
C THR A 310 15.87 24.86 22.51
N THR A 311 16.49 25.74 23.31
CA THR A 311 16.36 27.20 23.11
C THR A 311 16.92 27.65 21.77
N THR A 312 17.92 26.95 21.23
CA THR A 312 18.51 27.23 19.92
C THR A 312 17.48 26.93 18.79
N GLU A 313 16.73 25.87 18.90
CA GLU A 313 15.70 25.49 17.90
C GLU A 313 14.54 26.50 17.86
N LEU A 314 14.20 27.07 19.01
CA LEU A 314 13.15 28.09 19.13
C LEU A 314 13.68 29.55 18.90
N SER A 315 14.96 29.71 18.66
CA SER A 315 15.55 31.06 18.51
C SER A 315 15.02 31.86 17.31
N ALA A 316 14.58 31.17 16.27
CA ALA A 316 14.01 31.78 15.07
C ALA A 316 12.50 32.08 15.18
N GLY A 317 11.86 31.79 16.33
CA GLY A 317 10.43 31.99 16.56
C GLY A 317 9.65 30.69 16.70
N PRO A 318 8.31 30.78 16.75
CA PRO A 318 7.45 29.61 16.86
C PRO A 318 7.56 28.66 15.66
N LEU A 319 7.41 27.37 15.91
CA LEU A 319 7.54 26.30 14.92
C LEU A 319 6.22 25.53 14.75
N ASP A 320 5.92 25.17 13.51
CA ASP A 320 5.01 24.09 13.20
C ASP A 320 5.78 22.78 13.18
N LEU A 321 5.31 21.76 13.90
CA LEU A 321 6.00 20.49 14.08
C LEU A 321 5.19 19.34 13.51
N GLN A 322 5.89 18.37 12.92
CA GLN A 322 5.43 17.01 12.71
C GLN A 322 6.30 16.08 13.54
N ILE A 323 5.69 15.25 14.37
CA ILE A 323 6.37 14.36 15.30
C ILE A 323 5.80 12.97 15.12
N GLY A 324 6.63 11.96 14.88
CA GLY A 324 6.18 10.62 14.64
C GLY A 324 7.33 9.62 14.48
N LEU A 325 7.01 8.43 14.06
CA LEU A 325 7.98 7.37 13.78
C LEU A 325 8.64 7.62 12.42
N ASN A 326 9.95 7.51 12.37
CA ASN A 326 10.69 7.60 11.12
C ASN A 326 10.64 6.25 10.39
N PHE A 327 10.71 6.32 9.10
CA PHE A 327 11.01 5.19 8.22
C PHE A 327 12.10 5.61 7.24
N VAL A 328 12.92 4.66 6.81
CA VAL A 328 14.02 4.92 5.88
C VAL A 328 13.64 4.33 4.51
N PRO A 329 13.14 5.16 3.58
CA PRO A 329 12.92 4.71 2.21
C PRO A 329 14.24 4.24 1.59
N LYS A 330 14.16 3.09 0.91
CA LYS A 330 15.31 2.45 0.29
C LYS A 330 14.99 2.09 -1.15
N ILE A 331 15.88 2.48 -2.06
CA ILE A 331 15.82 2.10 -3.48
C ILE A 331 17.11 1.36 -3.83
N VAL A 332 16.94 0.16 -4.35
CA VAL A 332 18.03 -0.68 -4.85
C VAL A 332 17.73 -0.96 -6.32
N PRO A 333 18.40 -0.31 -7.27
CA PRO A 333 18.21 -0.57 -8.69
C PRO A 333 18.62 -1.99 -9.05
N MET A 334 18.22 -2.44 -10.23
CA MET A 334 18.71 -3.71 -10.78
C MET A 334 20.20 -3.62 -11.10
N PRO A 335 20.95 -4.74 -11.02
CA PRO A 335 22.36 -4.78 -11.43
C PRO A 335 22.54 -4.24 -12.84
N LEU A 336 23.53 -3.38 -13.01
CA LEU A 336 23.80 -2.74 -14.29
C LEU A 336 24.24 -3.75 -15.33
N ASN A 337 23.53 -3.79 -16.44
CA ASN A 337 23.90 -4.56 -17.60
C ASN A 337 24.34 -3.60 -18.73
N THR A 338 25.62 -3.54 -19.00
CA THR A 338 26.14 -2.72 -20.11
C THR A 338 26.09 -3.54 -21.39
N ASN A 339 25.16 -3.20 -22.28
CA ASN A 339 25.10 -3.72 -23.63
C ASN A 339 26.22 -3.09 -24.46
N SER A 340 27.49 -3.45 -24.24
CA SER A 340 28.50 -3.15 -25.23
C SER A 340 28.42 -4.24 -26.29
N GLN A 341 28.12 -3.86 -27.53
CA GLN A 341 28.28 -4.68 -28.72
C GLN A 341 29.78 -4.88 -29.00
N SER A 342 30.49 -5.51 -28.09
CA SER A 342 31.86 -5.91 -28.34
C SER A 342 31.83 -7.36 -28.84
N ILE A 343 32.70 -7.66 -29.79
CA ILE A 343 32.90 -8.97 -30.43
C ILE A 343 33.16 -10.11 -29.42
N ALA A 344 33.30 -9.83 -28.15
CA ALA A 344 33.70 -10.76 -27.08
C ALA A 344 32.56 -11.25 -26.16
N GLY A 345 31.27 -11.15 -26.54
CA GLY A 345 30.15 -11.71 -25.75
C GLY A 345 29.56 -10.74 -24.71
N GLN A 346 28.53 -11.20 -24.02
CA GLN A 346 27.80 -10.40 -23.05
C GLN A 346 28.66 -10.02 -21.83
N ASN A 347 28.66 -8.75 -21.47
CA ASN A 347 29.44 -8.16 -20.37
C ASN A 347 28.93 -8.48 -18.96
N GLN A 348 28.03 -9.44 -18.78
CA GLN A 348 27.41 -9.74 -17.48
C GLN A 348 28.42 -10.19 -16.41
N MET A 349 29.48 -10.89 -16.81
CA MET A 349 30.50 -11.46 -15.93
C MET A 349 31.76 -10.60 -15.79
N ARG A 350 31.79 -9.41 -16.39
CA ARG A 350 32.95 -8.50 -16.27
C ARG A 350 32.81 -7.62 -15.04
N GLU A 351 33.94 -7.33 -14.43
CA GLU A 351 33.98 -6.35 -13.35
C GLU A 351 33.63 -4.95 -13.90
N LYS A 352 32.79 -4.26 -13.15
CA LYS A 352 32.28 -2.92 -13.46
C LYS A 352 32.49 -2.02 -12.26
N LYS A 353 32.57 -0.73 -12.53
CA LYS A 353 32.57 0.30 -11.49
C LYS A 353 31.69 1.45 -11.95
N ILE A 354 30.84 1.94 -11.06
CA ILE A 354 30.15 3.22 -11.26
C ILE A 354 31.15 4.32 -10.95
N SER A 355 31.50 5.12 -11.96
CA SER A 355 32.42 6.25 -11.79
C SER A 355 31.69 7.51 -11.38
N ASN A 356 30.43 7.64 -11.81
CA ASN A 356 29.62 8.82 -11.53
C ASN A 356 28.13 8.44 -11.49
N MET A 357 27.35 9.06 -10.61
CA MET A 357 25.92 8.87 -10.53
C MET A 357 25.21 10.22 -10.48
N ASN A 358 24.26 10.42 -11.35
CA ASN A 358 23.40 11.59 -11.40
C ASN A 358 21.98 11.19 -11.05
N ILE A 359 21.41 11.80 -10.01
CA ILE A 359 20.01 11.60 -9.62
C ILE A 359 19.23 12.87 -9.94
N ARG A 360 18.28 12.77 -10.85
CA ARG A 360 17.34 13.87 -11.12
C ARG A 360 16.21 13.82 -10.08
N VAL A 361 16.03 14.93 -9.37
CA VAL A 361 15.07 15.05 -8.27
C VAL A 361 14.13 16.24 -8.47
N TYR A 362 12.96 16.15 -7.87
CA TYR A 362 11.98 17.23 -7.79
C TYR A 362 11.65 17.54 -6.34
N LYS A 363 11.84 18.79 -5.90
CA LYS A 363 11.59 19.27 -4.51
C LYS A 363 12.10 18.30 -3.43
N SER A 364 13.34 17.88 -3.54
CA SER A 364 13.93 16.85 -2.67
C SER A 364 14.99 17.44 -1.73
N ALA A 365 15.05 16.89 -0.54
CA ALA A 365 15.76 17.47 0.56
C ALA A 365 17.09 16.80 0.92
N GLY A 366 17.30 15.55 0.63
CA GLY A 366 18.57 14.87 0.93
C GLY A 366 18.54 13.41 0.49
N VAL A 367 19.68 12.88 0.13
CA VAL A 367 19.83 11.50 -0.25
C VAL A 367 21.18 10.97 0.21
N CYS A 368 21.20 9.74 0.69
CA CYS A 368 22.42 8.98 0.94
C CYS A 368 22.58 7.93 -0.15
N ILE A 369 23.79 7.83 -0.67
CA ILE A 369 24.19 6.81 -1.64
C ILE A 369 25.22 5.92 -0.96
N ASP A 370 24.95 4.64 -0.86
CA ASP A 370 25.78 3.66 -0.15
C ASP A 370 26.16 4.11 1.27
N GLY A 371 25.21 4.72 1.99
CA GLY A 371 25.42 5.27 3.32
C GLY A 371 26.13 6.63 3.40
N ASN A 372 26.56 7.18 2.27
CA ASN A 372 27.21 8.48 2.21
C ASN A 372 26.19 9.57 1.87
N PRO A 373 26.03 10.59 2.72
CA PRO A 373 25.11 11.69 2.43
C PRO A 373 25.64 12.56 1.30
N THR A 374 24.79 12.84 0.32
CA THR A 374 25.11 13.76 -0.76
C THR A 374 24.84 15.20 -0.35
N SER A 375 25.74 16.14 -0.71
CA SER A 375 25.53 17.54 -0.45
C SER A 375 24.51 18.13 -1.44
N ILE A 376 23.41 18.64 -0.90
CA ILE A 376 22.41 19.39 -1.69
C ILE A 376 22.67 20.90 -1.62
N ARG A 377 23.43 21.35 -0.61
CA ARG A 377 23.75 22.77 -0.45
C ARG A 377 24.80 23.20 -1.47
N GLU A 378 24.46 24.19 -2.26
CA GLU A 378 25.40 24.85 -3.15
C GLU A 378 26.08 26.00 -2.42
N PHE A 379 27.41 26.09 -2.51
CA PHE A 379 28.18 27.20 -1.95
C PHE A 379 28.40 28.24 -3.05
N GLY A 380 27.99 29.48 -2.83
CA GLY A 380 28.22 30.57 -3.77
C GLY A 380 27.54 31.88 -3.37
N SER A 381 27.99 32.98 -3.96
CA SER A 381 27.34 34.29 -3.80
C SER A 381 26.00 34.28 -4.58
N GLY A 382 24.92 34.34 -3.88
CA GLY A 382 23.56 34.34 -4.47
C GLY A 382 22.71 33.13 -4.10
N VAL A 383 23.23 32.22 -3.28
CA VAL A 383 22.48 31.06 -2.80
C VAL A 383 21.69 31.44 -1.55
N ASN A 384 20.39 31.22 -1.58
CA ASN A 384 19.46 31.58 -0.50
C ASN A 384 19.45 30.57 0.68
N SER A 385 20.52 29.79 0.86
CA SER A 385 20.60 28.77 1.93
C SER A 385 21.87 28.90 2.77
N PRO A 386 21.97 29.92 3.64
CA PRO A 386 23.10 30.05 4.55
C PRO A 386 23.19 28.90 5.53
N LEU A 387 24.40 28.59 6.00
CA LEU A 387 24.64 27.60 7.05
C LEU A 387 23.83 27.94 8.30
N GLY A 388 23.15 26.94 8.88
CA GLY A 388 22.32 27.12 10.08
C GLY A 388 20.86 27.47 9.79
N THR A 389 20.44 27.56 8.53
CA THR A 389 19.05 27.69 8.14
C THR A 389 18.51 26.37 7.56
N SER A 390 17.19 26.20 7.58
CA SER A 390 16.55 25.13 6.84
C SER A 390 16.97 25.20 5.37
N PHE A 391 17.23 24.06 4.76
CA PHE A 391 17.58 24.05 3.34
C PHE A 391 16.32 24.11 2.47
N ILE A 392 16.49 24.63 1.26
CA ILE A 392 15.43 24.67 0.26
C ILE A 392 15.49 23.37 -0.53
N PRO A 393 14.38 22.62 -0.66
CA PRO A 393 14.35 21.41 -1.46
C PRO A 393 14.83 21.67 -2.90
N LYS A 394 15.75 20.85 -3.38
CA LYS A 394 16.33 20.95 -4.71
C LYS A 394 15.41 20.36 -5.77
N THR A 395 15.24 21.08 -6.86
CA THR A 395 14.75 20.56 -8.13
C THR A 395 15.87 20.61 -9.14
N GLY A 396 16.29 19.47 -9.68
CA GLY A 396 17.42 19.41 -10.60
C GLY A 396 18.21 18.13 -10.45
N ILE A 397 19.51 18.19 -10.67
CA ILE A 397 20.38 17.02 -10.63
C ILE A 397 21.26 17.08 -9.37
N ILE A 398 21.30 15.97 -8.67
CA ILE A 398 22.27 15.68 -7.59
C ILE A 398 23.36 14.81 -8.22
N GLN A 399 24.59 15.23 -8.13
CA GLN A 399 25.74 14.50 -8.63
C GLN A 399 26.50 13.85 -7.48
N ASP A 400 26.79 12.56 -7.61
CA ASP A 400 27.72 11.85 -6.75
C ASP A 400 28.94 11.43 -7.58
N ASN A 401 30.06 12.08 -7.31
CA ASN A 401 31.33 11.82 -7.96
C ASN A 401 32.13 10.69 -7.29
N ASN A 402 31.66 10.15 -6.18
CA ASN A 402 32.35 9.08 -5.46
C ASN A 402 32.03 7.68 -6.02
N GLY A 403 31.07 7.59 -6.93
CA GLY A 403 30.82 6.44 -7.78
C GLY A 403 30.62 5.10 -7.07
N GLY A 404 30.16 5.11 -5.83
CA GLY A 404 29.77 3.87 -5.14
C GLY A 404 30.91 2.87 -4.89
N ASN A 405 30.52 1.68 -4.57
CA ASN A 405 31.35 0.55 -4.21
C ASN A 405 32.29 0.14 -5.37
N GLY A 406 33.56 0.04 -5.15
CA GLY A 406 34.66 -0.40 -6.01
C GLY A 406 34.32 -1.23 -7.27
N TRP A 407 35.28 -1.99 -7.77
CA TRP A 407 35.07 -2.90 -8.89
C TRP A 407 34.34 -4.16 -8.43
N GLY A 408 33.33 -4.60 -9.18
CA GLY A 408 32.57 -5.82 -8.91
C GLY A 408 31.78 -6.28 -10.14
N VAL A 409 31.41 -7.55 -10.15
CA VAL A 409 30.55 -8.13 -11.20
C VAL A 409 29.13 -7.57 -11.09
N GLU A 410 28.63 -7.49 -9.87
CA GLU A 410 27.32 -6.91 -9.55
C GLU A 410 27.52 -5.65 -8.71
N VAL A 411 27.47 -4.51 -9.36
CA VAL A 411 27.54 -3.21 -8.70
C VAL A 411 26.15 -2.62 -8.67
N VAL A 412 25.60 -2.50 -7.46
CA VAL A 412 24.24 -2.00 -7.22
C VAL A 412 24.32 -0.93 -6.16
N PRO A 413 24.10 0.34 -6.48
CA PRO A 413 24.08 1.39 -5.48
C PRO A 413 22.80 1.31 -4.64
N GLU A 414 22.93 1.57 -3.37
CA GLU A 414 21.82 1.70 -2.45
C GLU A 414 21.50 3.18 -2.21
N ILE A 415 20.27 3.58 -2.52
CA ILE A 415 19.79 4.94 -2.30
C ILE A 415 18.86 4.93 -1.10
N THR A 416 19.19 5.69 -0.07
CA THR A 416 18.38 5.80 1.15
C THR A 416 18.10 7.26 1.52
N ILE A 417 17.02 7.49 2.23
CA ILE A 417 16.64 8.80 2.75
C ILE A 417 16.48 8.65 4.27
N PRO A 418 17.54 8.92 5.04
CA PRO A 418 17.55 8.66 6.49
C PRO A 418 16.68 9.64 7.28
N ASP A 419 16.43 10.82 6.73
CA ASP A 419 15.67 11.88 7.38
C ASP A 419 14.23 11.93 6.87
N ALA A 420 13.30 12.32 7.74
CA ALA A 420 11.90 12.53 7.38
C ALA A 420 11.74 13.82 6.55
N THR A 421 12.18 13.76 5.31
CA THR A 421 12.18 14.89 4.38
C THR A 421 11.54 14.50 3.05
N PRO A 422 10.95 15.46 2.32
CA PRO A 422 10.36 15.16 1.02
C PRO A 422 11.44 14.72 0.04
N PHE A 423 11.13 13.65 -0.72
CA PHE A 423 12.03 13.14 -1.73
C PHE A 423 11.27 12.56 -2.93
N HIS A 424 11.64 13.00 -4.13
CA HIS A 424 11.03 12.56 -5.37
C HIS A 424 12.12 12.37 -6.42
N ILE A 425 12.40 11.12 -6.78
CA ILE A 425 13.32 10.76 -7.87
C ILE A 425 12.55 10.72 -9.18
N GLN A 426 13.10 11.39 -10.20
CA GLN A 426 12.58 11.35 -11.56
C GLN A 426 13.40 10.42 -12.47
N ALA A 427 14.72 10.41 -12.30
CA ALA A 427 15.62 9.58 -13.09
C ALA A 427 16.94 9.34 -12.34
N ILE A 428 17.59 8.22 -12.66
CA ILE A 428 18.93 7.87 -12.18
C ILE A 428 19.78 7.56 -13.41
N GLU A 429 20.90 8.23 -13.54
CA GLU A 429 21.85 8.05 -14.63
C GLU A 429 23.20 7.59 -14.05
N TYR A 430 23.82 6.63 -14.71
CA TYR A 430 25.11 6.06 -14.29
C TYR A 430 26.14 6.21 -15.38
N GLU A 431 27.35 6.62 -14.98
CA GLU A 431 28.55 6.46 -15.80
C GLU A 431 29.30 5.22 -15.32
N VAL A 432 29.42 4.22 -16.19
CA VAL A 432 29.96 2.90 -15.85
C VAL A 432 31.25 2.65 -16.60
N GLN A 433 32.28 2.27 -15.86
CA GLN A 433 33.54 1.74 -16.41
C GLN A 433 33.49 0.20 -16.36
N SER A 434 33.93 -0.48 -17.41
CA SER A 434 34.09 -1.93 -17.46
C SER A 434 35.56 -2.28 -17.70
N SER A 435 36.05 -3.32 -17.01
CA SER A 435 37.42 -3.85 -17.19
C SER A 435 37.58 -4.58 -18.51
#